data_3d83ea7759102b29345f0c236d17264d
#
_entry.id   3d83ea7759102b29345f0c236d17264d
#
_cell.length_a   1.000
_cell.length_b   1.000
_cell.length_c   1.000
_cell.angle_alpha   90.00
_cell.angle_beta   90.00
_cell.angle_gamma   90.00
#
_symmetry.space_group_name_H-M   'P 1'
#
loop_
_entity.id
_entity.type
_entity.pdbx_description
1 polymer ?
#
loop_
_entity_poly.entity_id
_entity_poly.type
_entity_poly.pdbx_seq_one_letter_code
_entity_poly.pdbx_strand_id
1 'polypeptide(L)'
;MAAEVLASAGASVDLYDAMPSVGRKFLLAGRGGLNLTHSEAAEHFAPRYGERRAPIESMLRRFGPAELRAWAQGLGISTFVGSSGRVFPTDLKAAPLLRAWLHRLRELGVRFHMRHRWVGWPEGGAADAPVALAFETPAGQRTVRADAVLLALGGASWSRLGSDGAWVPWLRSRGVELAPLRSSNCGFDVARFDAGGIEQSGWSEHFRSRHAGAPVKNVALGCAGPAGRTFAQAGEFVVTEGGVEASLIYAASAGLRDAIASDGRAVAHIDLLPGRSAEWVVREVAHPRGSRSLSTHLKGRLGIDGVKAALLHELLPREAMADPARLAACIKALPLTVTAPRPIDEAISTAGGVRFEALDDRGMLLALPGVFCAGEMLDWEAPTGGYLLTASLASGVWAGHGLLHYLTARR
;
A
#
# COMPACT_ATOMS: atom_id res chain seq x y z
N MET A 1 10.46 10.19 12.62
CA MET A 1 11.03 11.34 11.86
C MET A 1 10.69 12.66 12.53
N ALA A 2 9.40 13.06 12.66
CA ALA A 2 9.07 14.36 13.31
C ALA A 2 9.65 14.49 14.72
N ALA A 3 9.54 13.46 15.55
CA ALA A 3 10.15 13.46 16.88
C ALA A 3 11.67 13.67 16.86
N GLU A 4 12.36 13.10 15.87
CA GLU A 4 13.79 13.29 15.68
C GLU A 4 14.12 14.74 15.29
N VAL A 5 13.37 15.32 14.35
CA VAL A 5 13.51 16.73 13.94
C VAL A 5 13.33 17.67 15.14
N LEU A 6 12.28 17.47 15.91
CA LEU A 6 11.93 18.32 17.04
C LEU A 6 12.94 18.20 18.19
N ALA A 7 13.27 16.97 18.58
CA ALA A 7 14.19 16.72 19.68
C ALA A 7 15.63 17.18 19.34
N SER A 8 16.07 16.99 18.10
CA SER A 8 17.37 17.52 17.62
C SER A 8 17.44 19.04 17.66
N ALA A 9 16.30 19.72 17.57
CA ALA A 9 16.21 21.19 17.71
C ALA A 9 15.98 21.65 19.18
N GLY A 10 16.06 20.75 20.15
CA GLY A 10 15.92 21.04 21.59
C GLY A 10 14.48 21.15 22.10
N ALA A 11 13.49 20.74 21.32
CA ALA A 11 12.12 20.68 21.81
C ALA A 11 11.92 19.45 22.73
N SER A 12 11.10 19.60 23.77
CA SER A 12 10.67 18.48 24.62
C SER A 12 9.60 17.68 23.88
N VAL A 13 9.83 16.37 23.66
CA VAL A 13 8.96 15.52 22.87
C VAL A 13 8.44 14.34 23.69
N ASP A 14 7.12 14.22 23.78
CA ASP A 14 6.40 13.05 24.29
C ASP A 14 5.75 12.30 23.13
N LEU A 15 6.08 11.02 22.96
CA LEU A 15 5.53 10.15 21.92
C LEU A 15 4.57 9.14 22.55
N TYR A 16 3.32 9.17 22.12
CA TYR A 16 2.24 8.29 22.59
C TYR A 16 1.91 7.23 21.54
N ASP A 17 1.74 5.98 21.96
CA ASP A 17 1.33 4.87 21.10
C ASP A 17 0.29 4.01 21.85
N ALA A 18 -0.80 3.66 21.17
CA ALA A 18 -1.84 2.78 21.69
C ALA A 18 -1.35 1.35 21.94
N MET A 19 -0.29 0.95 21.26
CA MET A 19 0.25 -0.40 21.32
C MET A 19 1.29 -0.55 22.43
N PRO A 20 1.61 -1.80 22.86
CA PRO A 20 2.62 -2.04 23.90
C PRO A 20 4.05 -1.80 23.43
N SER A 21 4.27 -1.61 22.14
CA SER A 21 5.58 -1.27 21.55
C SER A 21 5.39 -0.49 20.26
N VAL A 22 6.30 0.43 19.98
CA VAL A 22 6.31 1.24 18.74
C VAL A 22 6.73 0.43 17.52
N GLY A 23 6.35 0.91 16.33
CA GLY A 23 6.86 0.40 15.05
C GLY A 23 6.35 -0.98 14.65
N ARG A 24 5.22 -1.44 15.15
CA ARG A 24 4.69 -2.80 14.87
C ARG A 24 4.39 -3.00 13.39
N LYS A 25 3.72 -2.05 12.73
CA LYS A 25 3.44 -2.11 11.29
C LYS A 25 4.75 -2.01 10.48
N PHE A 26 5.72 -1.19 10.92
CA PHE A 26 7.05 -1.11 10.32
C PHE A 26 7.80 -2.46 10.38
N LEU A 27 7.74 -3.17 11.50
CA LEU A 27 8.33 -4.52 11.62
C LEU A 27 7.63 -5.54 10.71
N LEU A 28 6.31 -5.42 10.51
CA LEU A 28 5.57 -6.27 9.58
C LEU A 28 6.01 -6.04 8.14
N ALA A 29 6.21 -4.78 7.74
CA ALA A 29 6.70 -4.42 6.41
C ALA A 29 8.08 -5.04 6.09
N GLY A 30 8.84 -5.45 7.11
CA GLY A 30 10.12 -6.14 6.97
C GLY A 30 10.01 -7.66 6.78
N ARG A 31 8.82 -8.25 6.74
CA ARG A 31 8.67 -9.67 6.42
C ARG A 31 9.02 -9.93 4.96
N GLY A 32 9.98 -10.84 4.73
CA GLY A 32 10.51 -11.10 3.39
C GLY A 32 11.58 -10.09 2.91
N GLY A 33 11.92 -9.10 3.74
CA GLY A 33 12.90 -8.07 3.46
C GLY A 33 12.31 -6.67 3.51
N LEU A 34 12.90 -5.79 4.34
CA LEU A 34 12.48 -4.39 4.45
C LEU A 34 12.83 -3.62 3.17
N ASN A 35 11.86 -3.39 2.32
CA ASN A 35 12.03 -2.49 1.18
C ASN A 35 11.92 -1.03 1.65
N LEU A 36 13.06 -0.41 1.88
CA LEU A 36 13.17 0.91 2.51
C LEU A 36 12.77 2.03 1.56
N THR A 37 13.27 1.98 0.32
CA THR A 37 12.99 2.95 -0.73
C THR A 37 13.24 2.33 -2.12
N HIS A 38 13.22 3.16 -3.17
CA HIS A 38 13.53 2.74 -4.55
C HIS A 38 14.64 3.62 -5.13
N SER A 39 15.46 3.07 -6.02
CA SER A 39 16.60 3.76 -6.64
C SER A 39 16.29 4.43 -7.96
N GLU A 40 15.03 4.41 -8.42
CA GLU A 40 14.67 5.09 -9.67
C GLU A 40 14.85 6.61 -9.55
N ALA A 41 15.07 7.27 -10.68
CA ALA A 41 15.23 8.72 -10.74
C ALA A 41 13.97 9.46 -10.25
N ALA A 42 14.13 10.66 -9.70
CA ALA A 42 13.05 11.44 -9.11
C ALA A 42 11.87 11.69 -10.07
N GLU A 43 12.16 11.85 -11.37
CA GLU A 43 11.18 12.00 -12.45
C GLU A 43 10.25 10.81 -12.63
N HIS A 44 10.69 9.60 -12.24
CA HIS A 44 9.90 8.36 -12.26
C HIS A 44 9.32 8.04 -10.88
N PHE A 45 10.00 8.47 -9.82
CA PHE A 45 9.59 8.22 -8.44
C PHE A 45 8.34 9.01 -8.06
N ALA A 46 8.32 10.34 -8.30
CA ALA A 46 7.23 11.20 -7.91
C ALA A 46 5.88 10.87 -8.60
N PRO A 47 5.81 10.47 -9.87
CA PRO A 47 4.57 10.03 -10.52
C PRO A 47 3.88 8.82 -9.86
N ARG A 48 4.59 8.03 -9.03
CA ARG A 48 4.02 6.89 -8.29
C ARG A 48 2.93 7.28 -7.30
N TYR A 49 2.84 8.56 -6.94
CA TYR A 49 1.82 9.10 -6.02
C TYR A 49 0.57 9.64 -6.75
N GLY A 50 0.47 9.41 -8.06
CA GLY A 50 -0.72 9.73 -8.85
C GLY A 50 -1.18 11.17 -8.71
N GLU A 51 -2.44 11.38 -8.36
CA GLU A 51 -3.05 12.71 -8.20
C GLU A 51 -2.43 13.53 -7.05
N ARG A 52 -1.83 12.85 -6.07
CA ARG A 52 -1.17 13.50 -4.92
C ARG A 52 0.34 13.72 -5.15
N ARG A 53 0.79 13.60 -6.42
CA ARG A 53 2.20 13.84 -6.78
C ARG A 53 2.73 15.16 -6.25
N ALA A 54 2.05 16.27 -6.49
CA ALA A 54 2.58 17.60 -6.21
C ALA A 54 2.92 17.84 -4.73
N PRO A 55 2.02 17.59 -3.74
CA PRO A 55 2.35 17.72 -2.34
C PRO A 55 3.44 16.73 -1.89
N ILE A 56 3.41 15.49 -2.35
CA ILE A 56 4.42 14.49 -1.97
C ILE A 56 5.79 14.84 -2.56
N GLU A 57 5.87 15.25 -3.81
CA GLU A 57 7.13 15.69 -4.45
C GLU A 57 7.77 16.86 -3.70
N SER A 58 6.97 17.79 -3.16
CA SER A 58 7.47 18.87 -2.30
C SER A 58 8.16 18.34 -1.03
N MET A 59 7.60 17.31 -0.39
CA MET A 59 8.20 16.66 0.77
C MET A 59 9.46 15.87 0.41
N LEU A 60 9.43 15.15 -0.72
CA LEU A 60 10.55 14.34 -1.21
C LEU A 60 11.78 15.19 -1.58
N ARG A 61 11.60 16.45 -2.02
CA ARG A 61 12.72 17.39 -2.24
C ARG A 61 13.53 17.66 -0.98
N ARG A 62 12.92 17.55 0.20
CA ARG A 62 13.61 17.72 1.49
C ARG A 62 14.13 16.40 2.06
N PHE A 63 13.38 15.32 1.89
CA PHE A 63 13.73 14.01 2.40
C PHE A 63 13.26 12.93 1.42
N GLY A 64 14.02 12.70 0.38
CA GLY A 64 13.77 11.72 -0.66
C GLY A 64 14.55 10.41 -0.45
N PRO A 65 14.65 9.58 -1.50
CA PRO A 65 15.35 8.30 -1.44
C PRO A 65 16.83 8.40 -1.04
N ALA A 66 17.54 9.43 -1.48
CA ALA A 66 18.95 9.64 -1.16
C ALA A 66 19.14 9.99 0.32
N GLU A 67 18.35 10.93 0.83
CA GLU A 67 18.36 11.37 2.22
C GLU A 67 17.95 10.22 3.16
N LEU A 68 16.96 9.41 2.76
CA LEU A 68 16.52 8.23 3.51
C LEU A 68 17.65 7.20 3.63
N ARG A 69 18.41 6.95 2.56
CA ARG A 69 19.57 6.06 2.61
C ARG A 69 20.69 6.63 3.47
N ALA A 70 20.97 7.93 3.36
CA ALA A 70 21.94 8.63 4.20
C ALA A 70 21.55 8.59 5.68
N TRP A 71 20.26 8.78 5.99
CA TRP A 71 19.72 8.66 7.34
C TRP A 71 19.89 7.24 7.91
N ALA A 72 19.58 6.21 7.12
CA ALA A 72 19.79 4.82 7.54
C ALA A 72 21.27 4.52 7.79
N GLN A 73 22.17 5.01 6.91
CA GLN A 73 23.63 4.88 7.09
C GLN A 73 24.09 5.60 8.36
N GLY A 74 23.53 6.77 8.68
CA GLY A 74 23.80 7.50 9.93
C GLY A 74 23.32 6.76 11.19
N LEU A 75 22.44 5.76 11.05
CA LEU A 75 22.04 4.80 12.10
C LEU A 75 22.91 3.54 12.13
N GLY A 76 23.96 3.47 11.30
CA GLY A 76 24.80 2.29 11.15
C GLY A 76 24.20 1.19 10.28
N ILE A 77 23.17 1.49 9.51
CA ILE A 77 22.47 0.53 8.64
C ILE A 77 22.84 0.78 7.17
N SER A 78 23.73 -0.04 6.65
CA SER A 78 24.11 -0.04 5.23
C SER A 78 22.95 -0.57 4.36
N THR A 79 22.84 -0.04 3.14
CA THR A 79 21.79 -0.42 2.18
C THR A 79 22.36 -0.85 0.85
N PHE A 80 21.68 -1.75 0.15
CA PHE A 80 21.99 -2.14 -1.22
C PHE A 80 20.77 -2.02 -2.14
N VAL A 81 21.03 -1.94 -3.44
CA VAL A 81 19.98 -1.90 -4.48
C VAL A 81 19.82 -3.31 -5.04
N GLY A 82 18.61 -3.85 -4.97
CA GLY A 82 18.24 -5.12 -5.59
C GLY A 82 18.05 -4.98 -7.10
N SER A 83 17.95 -6.11 -7.81
CA SER A 83 17.80 -6.16 -9.28
C SER A 83 16.56 -5.43 -9.82
N SER A 84 15.53 -5.27 -8.98
CA SER A 84 14.30 -4.53 -9.32
C SER A 84 14.36 -3.03 -9.01
N GLY A 85 15.51 -2.48 -8.62
CA GLY A 85 15.65 -1.09 -8.17
C GLY A 85 15.22 -0.84 -6.73
N ARG A 86 14.64 -1.82 -6.05
CA ARG A 86 14.26 -1.72 -4.63
C ARG A 86 15.49 -1.65 -3.74
N VAL A 87 15.44 -0.81 -2.73
CA VAL A 87 16.55 -0.60 -1.77
C VAL A 87 16.23 -1.30 -0.47
N PHE A 88 17.17 -2.10 0.02
CA PHE A 88 17.04 -2.88 1.24
C PHE A 88 18.20 -2.62 2.19
N PRO A 89 18.01 -2.74 3.53
CA PRO A 89 19.13 -2.95 4.44
C PRO A 89 19.92 -4.20 4.05
N THR A 90 21.23 -4.21 4.30
CA THR A 90 22.12 -5.33 3.91
C THR A 90 21.70 -6.67 4.54
N ASP A 91 21.13 -6.63 5.76
CA ASP A 91 20.59 -7.79 6.46
C ASP A 91 19.11 -8.10 6.12
N LEU A 92 18.48 -7.32 5.24
CA LEU A 92 17.07 -7.39 4.84
C LEU A 92 16.07 -7.16 5.98
N LYS A 93 16.49 -6.84 7.22
CA LYS A 93 15.64 -6.82 8.41
C LYS A 93 15.23 -5.40 8.83
N ALA A 94 13.99 -5.25 9.26
CA ALA A 94 13.49 -4.00 9.84
C ALA A 94 13.94 -3.78 11.30
N ALA A 95 14.13 -4.85 12.06
CA ALA A 95 14.36 -4.75 13.50
C ALA A 95 15.68 -4.07 13.91
N PRO A 96 16.82 -4.28 13.24
CA PRO A 96 18.04 -3.53 13.54
C PRO A 96 17.89 -2.03 13.30
N LEU A 97 17.30 -1.64 12.17
CA LEU A 97 17.02 -0.23 11.85
C LEU A 97 16.12 0.42 12.92
N LEU A 98 15.02 -0.23 13.28
CA LEU A 98 14.10 0.28 14.30
C LEU A 98 14.80 0.42 15.65
N ARG A 99 15.61 -0.54 16.08
CA ARG A 99 16.34 -0.48 17.36
C ARG A 99 17.33 0.68 17.39
N ALA A 100 18.12 0.86 16.34
CA ALA A 100 19.07 1.96 16.24
C ALA A 100 18.36 3.31 16.26
N TRP A 101 17.23 3.42 15.57
CA TRP A 101 16.41 4.63 15.56
C TRP A 101 15.81 4.95 16.93
N LEU A 102 15.24 3.95 17.61
CA LEU A 102 14.69 4.12 18.96
C LEU A 102 15.77 4.49 19.99
N HIS A 103 16.99 3.96 19.82
CA HIS A 103 18.13 4.34 20.65
C HIS A 103 18.45 5.82 20.47
N ARG A 104 18.65 6.29 19.24
CA ARG A 104 18.88 7.70 18.92
C ARG A 104 17.79 8.62 19.47
N LEU A 105 16.51 8.25 19.33
CA LEU A 105 15.41 9.06 19.87
C LEU A 105 15.48 9.18 21.40
N ARG A 106 15.86 8.12 22.12
CA ARG A 106 16.04 8.16 23.58
C ARG A 106 17.23 9.03 23.99
N GLU A 107 18.35 8.94 23.26
CA GLU A 107 19.51 9.82 23.47
C GLU A 107 19.17 11.29 23.26
N LEU A 108 18.27 11.61 22.33
CA LEU A 108 17.72 12.95 22.12
C LEU A 108 16.67 13.37 23.16
N GLY A 109 16.38 12.52 24.15
CA GLY A 109 15.46 12.82 25.23
C GLY A 109 13.97 12.63 24.89
N VAL A 110 13.62 11.95 23.79
CA VAL A 110 12.20 11.63 23.48
C VAL A 110 11.65 10.66 24.52
N ARG A 111 10.54 11.02 25.16
CA ARG A 111 9.83 10.19 26.14
C ARG A 111 8.75 9.37 25.44
N PHE A 112 8.72 8.05 25.70
CA PHE A 112 7.78 7.12 25.07
C PHE A 112 6.70 6.69 26.07
N HIS A 113 5.43 6.87 25.68
CA HIS A 113 4.25 6.50 26.45
C HIS A 113 3.46 5.43 25.69
N MET A 114 3.72 4.17 26.03
CA MET A 114 3.05 3.02 25.40
C MET A 114 1.70 2.74 26.05
N ARG A 115 0.79 2.07 25.30
CA ARG A 115 -0.58 1.75 25.75
C ARG A 115 -1.39 3.00 26.11
N HIS A 116 -1.16 4.08 25.38
CA HIS A 116 -1.93 5.32 25.46
C HIS A 116 -2.72 5.46 24.15
N ARG A 117 -3.99 5.07 24.19
CA ARG A 117 -4.89 5.22 23.04
C ARG A 117 -5.50 6.60 23.04
N TRP A 118 -5.22 7.38 22.00
CA TRP A 118 -5.89 8.66 21.82
C TRP A 118 -7.38 8.44 21.51
N VAL A 119 -8.25 9.11 22.25
CA VAL A 119 -9.72 9.01 22.16
C VAL A 119 -10.38 10.36 21.88
N GLY A 120 -9.65 11.27 21.28
CA GLY A 120 -10.15 12.59 20.89
C GLY A 120 -9.74 13.72 21.82
N TRP A 121 -10.54 14.74 21.81
CA TRP A 121 -10.37 15.93 22.65
C TRP A 121 -11.18 15.78 23.96
N PRO A 122 -10.71 16.33 25.08
CA PRO A 122 -11.51 16.38 26.32
C PRO A 122 -12.80 17.16 26.09
N GLU A 123 -13.88 16.81 26.79
CA GLU A 123 -15.12 17.57 26.78
C GLU A 123 -14.89 19.01 27.24
N GLY A 124 -15.45 19.99 26.54
CA GLY A 124 -15.30 21.41 26.83
C GLY A 124 -13.92 22.00 26.52
N GLY A 125 -13.01 21.23 25.92
CA GLY A 125 -11.71 21.74 25.48
C GLY A 125 -11.86 22.76 24.36
N ALA A 126 -11.48 24.03 24.66
CA ALA A 126 -11.40 25.07 23.62
C ALA A 126 -10.34 24.71 22.57
N ALA A 127 -10.51 25.26 21.35
CA ALA A 127 -9.52 25.11 20.28
C ALA A 127 -8.23 25.94 20.53
N ASP A 128 -8.09 26.54 21.71
CA ASP A 128 -6.98 27.40 22.08
C ASP A 128 -5.79 26.56 22.58
N ALA A 129 -4.58 27.03 22.31
CA ALA A 129 -3.36 26.47 22.85
C ALA A 129 -3.24 26.72 24.38
N PRO A 130 -2.74 25.75 25.17
CA PRO A 130 -2.15 24.48 24.74
C PRO A 130 -3.20 23.43 24.32
N VAL A 131 -2.86 22.66 23.26
CA VAL A 131 -3.74 21.61 22.72
C VAL A 131 -3.93 20.49 23.76
N ALA A 132 -5.17 20.20 24.12
CA ALA A 132 -5.50 19.13 25.07
C ALA A 132 -5.95 17.86 24.34
N LEU A 133 -5.41 16.71 24.72
CA LEU A 133 -5.70 15.39 24.17
C LEU A 133 -6.18 14.44 25.27
N ALA A 134 -7.22 13.65 24.99
CA ALA A 134 -7.70 12.60 25.89
C ALA A 134 -7.13 11.23 25.47
N PHE A 135 -6.64 10.49 26.43
CA PHE A 135 -6.11 9.14 26.25
C PHE A 135 -6.79 8.15 27.18
N GLU A 136 -7.05 6.95 26.65
CA GLU A 136 -7.28 5.74 27.44
C GLU A 136 -5.94 5.07 27.72
N THR A 137 -5.70 4.75 28.99
CA THR A 137 -4.47 4.10 29.49
C THR A 137 -4.82 2.92 30.39
N PRO A 138 -3.87 2.01 30.70
CA PRO A 138 -4.11 0.96 31.69
C PRO A 138 -4.49 1.45 33.10
N ALA A 139 -4.15 2.70 33.41
CA ALA A 139 -4.48 3.35 34.68
C ALA A 139 -5.79 4.19 34.62
N GLY A 140 -6.53 4.14 33.51
CA GLY A 140 -7.74 4.92 33.28
C GLY A 140 -7.53 6.07 32.29
N GLN A 141 -8.50 6.96 32.22
CA GLN A 141 -8.44 8.12 31.31
C GLN A 141 -7.42 9.15 31.80
N ARG A 142 -6.71 9.74 30.83
CA ARG A 142 -5.71 10.78 31.06
C ARG A 142 -5.84 11.91 30.05
N THR A 143 -5.86 13.15 30.54
CA THR A 143 -5.73 14.33 29.67
C THR A 143 -4.29 14.80 29.67
N VAL A 144 -3.75 15.08 28.48
CA VAL A 144 -2.41 15.63 28.26
C VAL A 144 -2.57 16.96 27.55
N ARG A 145 -1.76 17.95 27.91
CA ARG A 145 -1.67 19.25 27.25
C ARG A 145 -0.29 19.42 26.62
N ALA A 146 -0.24 19.98 25.43
CA ALA A 146 1.00 20.27 24.71
C ALA A 146 0.89 21.60 23.96
N ASP A 147 2.01 22.28 23.73
CA ASP A 147 2.05 23.54 22.98
C ASP A 147 1.68 23.31 21.50
N ALA A 148 2.00 22.14 20.97
CA ALA A 148 1.55 21.66 19.67
C ALA A 148 1.54 20.13 19.62
N VAL A 149 0.80 19.56 18.67
CA VAL A 149 0.59 18.12 18.50
C VAL A 149 0.85 17.72 17.04
N LEU A 150 1.54 16.61 16.85
CA LEU A 150 1.63 15.96 15.55
C LEU A 150 0.92 14.61 15.60
N LEU A 151 -0.11 14.45 14.79
CA LEU A 151 -0.83 13.21 14.60
C LEU A 151 -0.17 12.39 13.50
N ALA A 152 0.22 11.14 13.81
CA ALA A 152 0.80 10.18 12.90
C ALA A 152 0.13 8.82 13.10
N LEU A 153 -1.21 8.80 13.02
CA LEU A 153 -2.07 7.71 13.49
C LEU A 153 -2.23 6.58 12.47
N GLY A 154 -1.57 6.70 11.30
CA GLY A 154 -1.65 5.71 10.24
C GLY A 154 -2.99 5.71 9.51
N GLY A 155 -3.18 4.73 8.63
CA GLY A 155 -4.43 4.49 7.93
C GLY A 155 -5.40 3.59 8.73
N ALA A 156 -5.99 2.59 8.04
CA ALA A 156 -6.91 1.61 8.63
C ALA A 156 -6.54 0.16 8.30
N SER A 157 -5.40 -0.07 7.66
CA SER A 157 -4.92 -1.43 7.37
C SER A 157 -4.13 -2.00 8.54
N TRP A 158 -4.39 -3.26 8.90
CA TRP A 158 -3.80 -3.93 10.06
C TRP A 158 -4.21 -3.34 11.42
N SER A 159 -5.50 -3.26 11.69
CA SER A 159 -6.07 -2.73 12.94
C SER A 159 -5.44 -3.34 14.19
N ARG A 160 -5.16 -4.66 14.18
CA ARG A 160 -4.44 -5.37 15.26
C ARG A 160 -3.03 -4.87 15.56
N LEU A 161 -2.45 -4.07 14.67
CA LEU A 161 -1.14 -3.43 14.85
C LEU A 161 -1.24 -1.95 15.21
N GLY A 162 -2.45 -1.44 15.42
CA GLY A 162 -2.73 -0.07 15.84
C GLY A 162 -3.09 0.91 14.69
N SER A 163 -3.21 0.41 13.45
CA SER A 163 -3.64 1.20 12.29
C SER A 163 -5.11 0.85 11.99
N ASP A 164 -6.04 1.45 12.72
CA ASP A 164 -7.45 1.07 12.75
C ASP A 164 -8.42 2.16 12.23
N GLY A 165 -7.91 3.33 11.84
CA GLY A 165 -8.73 4.43 11.35
C GLY A 165 -9.64 5.08 12.40
N ALA A 166 -9.50 4.72 13.68
CA ALA A 166 -10.36 5.20 14.76
C ALA A 166 -10.32 6.73 14.96
N TRP A 167 -9.31 7.39 14.42
CA TRP A 167 -9.13 8.85 14.47
C TRP A 167 -10.10 9.62 13.53
N VAL A 168 -10.69 8.97 12.53
CA VAL A 168 -11.55 9.59 11.51
C VAL A 168 -12.73 10.35 12.10
N PRO A 169 -13.56 9.79 13.00
CA PRO A 169 -14.68 10.51 13.58
C PRO A 169 -14.22 11.72 14.42
N TRP A 170 -13.09 11.63 15.10
CA TRP A 170 -12.56 12.73 15.91
C TRP A 170 -12.16 13.94 15.10
N LEU A 171 -11.46 13.75 13.97
CA LEU A 171 -11.09 14.86 13.10
C LEU A 171 -12.30 15.40 12.32
N ARG A 172 -13.20 14.52 11.87
CA ARG A 172 -14.44 14.94 11.17
C ARG A 172 -15.31 15.82 12.06
N SER A 173 -15.46 15.48 13.34
CA SER A 173 -16.27 16.28 14.28
C SER A 173 -15.69 17.67 14.54
N ARG A 174 -14.44 17.91 14.16
CA ARG A 174 -13.74 19.20 14.26
C ARG A 174 -13.65 19.94 12.91
N GLY A 175 -14.42 19.50 11.90
CA GLY A 175 -14.48 20.17 10.60
C GLY A 175 -13.29 19.90 9.68
N VAL A 176 -12.44 18.90 10.00
CA VAL A 176 -11.33 18.53 9.12
C VAL A 176 -11.86 17.77 7.90
N GLU A 177 -11.48 18.21 6.70
CA GLU A 177 -11.84 17.52 5.47
C GLU A 177 -11.06 16.21 5.31
N LEU A 178 -11.81 15.11 5.16
CA LEU A 178 -11.29 13.75 5.06
C LEU A 178 -11.80 13.06 3.80
N ALA A 179 -10.88 12.49 3.03
CA ALA A 179 -11.22 11.51 2.00
C ALA A 179 -11.56 10.16 2.66
N PRO A 180 -12.56 9.41 2.17
CA PRO A 180 -12.90 8.08 2.71
C PRO A 180 -11.69 7.14 2.67
N LEU A 181 -11.46 6.40 3.77
CA LEU A 181 -10.42 5.38 3.81
C LEU A 181 -10.82 4.19 2.94
N ARG A 182 -9.90 3.73 2.08
CA ARG A 182 -10.11 2.63 1.14
C ARG A 182 -8.90 1.70 1.14
N SER A 183 -9.13 0.43 0.80
CA SER A 183 -8.04 -0.55 0.60
C SER A 183 -7.09 -0.09 -0.51
N SER A 184 -5.79 -0.14 -0.26
CA SER A 184 -4.74 0.13 -1.23
C SER A 184 -3.66 -0.95 -1.15
N ASN A 185 -3.04 -1.29 -2.29
CA ASN A 185 -2.16 -2.46 -2.36
C ASN A 185 -2.85 -3.71 -1.77
N CYS A 186 -4.02 -4.03 -2.28
CA CYS A 186 -4.89 -5.09 -1.78
C CYS A 186 -5.12 -6.19 -2.81
N GLY A 187 -5.57 -7.35 -2.34
CA GLY A 187 -6.14 -8.39 -3.18
C GLY A 187 -7.56 -8.07 -3.61
N PHE A 188 -8.12 -8.91 -4.48
CA PHE A 188 -9.47 -8.76 -5.01
C PHE A 188 -10.19 -10.09 -5.02
N ASP A 189 -11.49 -10.06 -4.76
CA ASP A 189 -12.40 -11.16 -5.02
C ASP A 189 -12.66 -11.24 -6.52
N VAL A 190 -12.71 -12.47 -7.06
CA VAL A 190 -12.96 -12.72 -8.47
C VAL A 190 -14.39 -13.14 -8.74
N ALA A 191 -14.83 -12.98 -9.99
CA ALA A 191 -16.01 -13.62 -10.52
C ALA A 191 -15.63 -14.44 -11.75
N ARG A 192 -16.37 -15.52 -11.96
CA ARG A 192 -16.36 -16.36 -13.16
C ARG A 192 -17.76 -16.42 -13.74
N PHE A 193 -17.87 -16.84 -14.99
CA PHE A 193 -19.14 -16.99 -15.67
C PHE A 193 -19.37 -18.47 -15.98
N ASP A 194 -20.53 -19.00 -15.65
CA ASP A 194 -20.90 -20.37 -16.00
C ASP A 194 -21.26 -20.49 -17.49
N ALA A 195 -21.59 -21.69 -17.95
CA ALA A 195 -21.93 -21.97 -19.34
C ALA A 195 -23.17 -21.20 -19.84
N GLY A 196 -24.01 -20.72 -18.94
CA GLY A 196 -25.18 -19.86 -19.24
C GLY A 196 -24.84 -18.37 -19.22
N GLY A 197 -23.59 -17.99 -18.95
CA GLY A 197 -23.18 -16.58 -18.81
C GLY A 197 -23.60 -15.95 -17.47
N ILE A 198 -24.00 -16.76 -16.49
CA ILE A 198 -24.40 -16.28 -15.14
C ILE A 198 -23.13 -16.11 -14.31
N GLU A 199 -23.00 -14.92 -13.70
CA GLU A 199 -21.89 -14.59 -12.82
C GLU A 199 -21.93 -15.43 -11.54
N GLN A 200 -20.80 -16.03 -11.20
CA GLN A 200 -20.58 -16.80 -10.01
C GLN A 200 -19.43 -16.16 -9.21
N SER A 201 -19.64 -15.92 -7.93
CA SER A 201 -18.63 -15.36 -7.04
C SER A 201 -17.52 -16.38 -6.74
N GLY A 202 -16.29 -15.92 -6.78
CA GLY A 202 -15.09 -16.73 -6.47
C GLY A 202 -14.76 -17.79 -7.51
N TRP A 203 -13.77 -18.60 -7.19
CA TRP A 203 -13.35 -19.74 -7.99
C TRP A 203 -14.31 -20.93 -7.82
N SER A 204 -14.31 -21.86 -8.80
CA SER A 204 -14.97 -23.15 -8.60
C SER A 204 -14.32 -23.92 -7.45
N GLU A 205 -15.09 -24.82 -6.80
CA GLU A 205 -14.57 -25.67 -5.73
C GLU A 205 -13.37 -26.50 -6.20
N HIS A 206 -13.45 -26.99 -7.45
CA HIS A 206 -12.37 -27.76 -8.07
C HIS A 206 -11.09 -26.95 -8.24
N PHE A 207 -11.19 -25.70 -8.68
CA PHE A 207 -10.03 -24.83 -8.87
C PHE A 207 -9.46 -24.37 -7.51
N ARG A 208 -10.32 -23.93 -6.61
CA ARG A 208 -9.97 -23.45 -5.28
C ARG A 208 -9.21 -24.51 -4.46
N SER A 209 -9.75 -25.71 -4.36
CA SER A 209 -9.16 -26.80 -3.55
C SER A 209 -7.76 -27.23 -4.02
N ARG A 210 -7.43 -27.00 -5.30
CA ARG A 210 -6.15 -27.41 -5.90
C ARG A 210 -5.13 -26.29 -6.03
N HIS A 211 -5.59 -25.05 -6.17
CA HIS A 211 -4.75 -23.93 -6.57
C HIS A 211 -4.75 -22.75 -5.61
N ALA A 212 -5.57 -22.72 -4.55
CA ALA A 212 -5.45 -21.68 -3.52
C ALA A 212 -4.04 -21.74 -2.89
N GLY A 213 -3.40 -20.57 -2.79
CA GLY A 213 -2.01 -20.41 -2.38
C GLY A 213 -0.98 -20.58 -3.52
N ALA A 214 -1.40 -20.99 -4.72
CA ALA A 214 -0.47 -21.20 -5.83
C ALA A 214 -0.01 -19.88 -6.48
N PRO A 215 1.31 -19.69 -6.68
CA PRO A 215 1.83 -18.54 -7.40
C PRO A 215 1.69 -18.74 -8.92
N VAL A 216 1.21 -17.71 -9.62
CA VAL A 216 1.18 -17.60 -11.08
C VAL A 216 2.35 -16.74 -11.52
N LYS A 217 3.44 -17.36 -11.92
CA LYS A 217 4.71 -16.70 -12.23
C LYS A 217 4.88 -16.43 -13.73
N ASN A 218 5.76 -15.48 -14.05
CA ASN A 218 6.11 -15.14 -15.44
C ASN A 218 4.86 -14.87 -16.27
N VAL A 219 4.06 -13.91 -15.83
CA VAL A 219 2.88 -13.39 -16.51
C VAL A 219 3.00 -11.87 -16.65
N ALA A 220 2.14 -11.27 -17.47
CA ALA A 220 1.91 -9.83 -17.40
C ALA A 220 0.42 -9.57 -17.15
N LEU A 221 0.12 -8.47 -16.48
CA LEU A 221 -1.23 -8.03 -16.20
C LEU A 221 -1.44 -6.66 -16.83
N GLY A 222 -2.53 -6.52 -17.58
CA GLY A 222 -3.02 -5.24 -18.10
C GLY A 222 -4.41 -4.96 -17.59
N CYS A 223 -4.69 -3.71 -17.23
CA CYS A 223 -6.05 -3.26 -16.93
C CYS A 223 -6.23 -1.78 -17.27
N ALA A 224 -7.47 -1.41 -17.54
CA ALA A 224 -7.88 -0.02 -17.65
C ALA A 224 -8.53 0.42 -16.34
N GLY A 225 -8.13 1.58 -15.86
CA GLY A 225 -8.79 2.29 -14.76
C GLY A 225 -9.65 3.43 -15.27
N PRO A 226 -10.40 4.11 -14.41
CA PRO A 226 -11.15 5.29 -14.75
C PRO A 226 -10.29 6.39 -15.39
N ALA A 227 -10.94 7.30 -16.15
CA ALA A 227 -10.27 8.41 -16.84
C ALA A 227 -9.15 8.00 -17.82
N GLY A 228 -9.24 6.80 -18.42
CA GLY A 228 -8.27 6.33 -19.40
C GLY A 228 -6.89 5.94 -18.84
N ARG A 229 -6.75 5.83 -17.53
CA ARG A 229 -5.52 5.31 -16.90
C ARG A 229 -5.34 3.85 -17.29
N THR A 230 -4.18 3.51 -17.78
CA THR A 230 -3.81 2.13 -18.15
C THR A 230 -2.70 1.62 -17.25
N PHE A 231 -2.79 0.35 -16.87
CA PHE A 231 -1.73 -0.37 -16.18
C PHE A 231 -1.29 -1.54 -17.05
N ALA A 232 0.01 -1.75 -17.20
CA ALA A 232 0.58 -2.93 -17.85
C ALA A 232 1.94 -3.24 -17.23
N GLN A 233 2.09 -4.42 -16.63
CA GLN A 233 3.34 -4.82 -15.99
C GLN A 233 3.51 -6.34 -16.02
N ALA A 234 4.77 -6.80 -16.20
CA ALA A 234 5.15 -8.20 -16.02
C ALA A 234 5.44 -8.49 -14.53
N GLY A 235 5.16 -9.72 -14.09
CA GLY A 235 5.40 -10.12 -12.71
C GLY A 235 4.77 -11.46 -12.37
N GLU A 236 4.30 -11.55 -11.13
CA GLU A 236 3.61 -12.72 -10.58
C GLU A 236 2.50 -12.30 -9.63
N PHE A 237 1.50 -13.15 -9.47
CA PHE A 237 0.45 -13.00 -8.47
C PHE A 237 0.14 -14.36 -7.82
N VAL A 238 -0.68 -14.36 -6.78
CA VAL A 238 -1.08 -15.56 -6.05
C VAL A 238 -2.59 -15.73 -6.16
N VAL A 239 -3.03 -16.96 -6.41
CA VAL A 239 -4.44 -17.36 -6.30
C VAL A 239 -4.77 -17.52 -4.82
N THR A 240 -5.83 -16.86 -4.34
CA THR A 240 -6.37 -17.06 -2.98
C THR A 240 -7.62 -17.94 -3.01
N GLU A 241 -8.23 -18.21 -1.87
CA GLU A 241 -9.46 -19.00 -1.81
C GLU A 241 -10.63 -18.37 -2.59
N GLY A 242 -10.75 -17.05 -2.59
CA GLY A 242 -11.84 -16.33 -3.26
C GLY A 242 -11.39 -15.40 -4.38
N GLY A 243 -10.08 -15.30 -4.66
CA GLY A 243 -9.61 -14.32 -5.60
C GLY A 243 -8.12 -14.33 -5.87
N VAL A 244 -7.52 -13.15 -5.96
CA VAL A 244 -6.10 -12.95 -6.33
C VAL A 244 -5.45 -11.90 -5.45
N GLU A 245 -4.14 -12.07 -5.22
CA GLU A 245 -3.32 -11.12 -4.43
C GLU A 245 -1.85 -11.10 -4.90
N ALA A 246 -0.99 -10.50 -4.10
CA ALA A 246 0.45 -10.35 -4.26
C ALA A 246 0.87 -9.24 -5.23
N SER A 247 2.19 -9.14 -5.47
CA SER A 247 2.86 -7.93 -5.96
C SER A 247 2.27 -7.33 -7.24
N LEU A 248 1.90 -8.15 -8.23
CA LEU A 248 1.36 -7.67 -9.50
C LEU A 248 -0.06 -7.12 -9.33
N ILE A 249 -0.89 -7.79 -8.52
CA ILE A 249 -2.24 -7.36 -8.18
C ILE A 249 -2.20 -6.08 -7.34
N TYR A 250 -1.28 -6.01 -6.35
CA TYR A 250 -1.12 -4.81 -5.52
C TYR A 250 -0.72 -3.60 -6.36
N ALA A 251 0.15 -3.76 -7.35
CA ALA A 251 0.54 -2.69 -8.25
C ALA A 251 -0.61 -2.17 -9.11
N ALA A 252 -1.56 -3.04 -9.50
CA ALA A 252 -2.75 -2.69 -10.26
C ALA A 252 -3.92 -2.19 -9.38
N SER A 253 -3.81 -2.29 -8.05
CA SER A 253 -4.95 -2.23 -7.13
C SER A 253 -5.71 -0.90 -7.16
N ALA A 254 -5.04 0.24 -7.30
CA ALA A 254 -5.72 1.55 -7.38
C ALA A 254 -6.67 1.61 -8.59
N GLY A 255 -6.18 1.22 -9.79
CA GLY A 255 -7.00 1.21 -11.01
C GLY A 255 -8.17 0.23 -10.95
N LEU A 256 -7.93 -0.99 -10.46
CA LEU A 256 -8.96 -2.01 -10.31
C LEU A 256 -10.03 -1.61 -9.27
N ARG A 257 -9.61 -1.13 -8.10
CA ARG A 257 -10.52 -0.64 -7.06
C ARG A 257 -11.41 0.51 -7.56
N ASP A 258 -10.80 1.49 -8.24
CA ASP A 258 -11.52 2.66 -8.70
C ASP A 258 -12.47 2.29 -9.86
N ALA A 259 -12.11 1.35 -10.73
CA ALA A 259 -13.01 0.80 -11.76
C ALA A 259 -14.19 0.03 -11.14
N ILE A 260 -13.95 -0.77 -10.10
CA ILE A 260 -15.02 -1.45 -9.36
C ILE A 260 -15.97 -0.43 -8.72
N ALA A 261 -15.44 0.64 -8.14
CA ALA A 261 -16.27 1.69 -7.54
C ALA A 261 -17.14 2.44 -8.55
N SER A 262 -16.67 2.59 -9.81
CA SER A 262 -17.41 3.22 -10.92
C SER A 262 -18.44 2.27 -11.55
N ASP A 263 -18.01 1.03 -11.87
CA ASP A 263 -18.72 0.15 -12.81
C ASP A 263 -19.22 -1.14 -12.15
N GLY A 264 -19.03 -1.29 -10.81
CA GLY A 264 -19.41 -2.47 -10.04
C GLY A 264 -18.46 -3.67 -10.22
N ARG A 265 -17.58 -3.63 -11.21
CA ARG A 265 -16.57 -4.66 -11.50
C ARG A 265 -15.42 -4.09 -12.32
N ALA A 266 -14.30 -4.80 -12.35
CA ALA A 266 -13.19 -4.50 -13.26
C ALA A 266 -12.73 -5.77 -13.97
N VAL A 267 -12.17 -5.62 -15.17
CA VAL A 267 -11.56 -6.71 -15.92
C VAL A 267 -10.09 -6.43 -16.11
N ALA A 268 -9.27 -7.32 -15.58
CA ALA A 268 -7.85 -7.37 -15.87
C ALA A 268 -7.59 -8.43 -16.97
N HIS A 269 -6.56 -8.24 -17.77
CA HIS A 269 -6.15 -9.17 -18.81
C HIS A 269 -4.77 -9.74 -18.44
N ILE A 270 -4.69 -11.06 -18.36
CA ILE A 270 -3.46 -11.78 -18.01
C ILE A 270 -2.82 -12.31 -19.30
N ASP A 271 -1.62 -11.85 -19.62
CA ASP A 271 -0.76 -12.51 -20.60
C ASP A 271 0.00 -13.64 -19.90
N LEU A 272 -0.34 -14.89 -20.23
CA LEU A 272 0.28 -16.08 -19.63
C LEU A 272 1.69 -16.36 -20.18
N LEU A 273 2.07 -15.73 -21.30
CA LEU A 273 3.35 -15.90 -21.99
C LEU A 273 3.93 -14.55 -22.47
N PRO A 274 4.26 -13.61 -21.56
CA PRO A 274 4.69 -12.25 -21.95
C PRO A 274 6.01 -12.23 -22.75
N GLY A 275 6.84 -13.26 -22.63
CA GLY A 275 8.07 -13.41 -23.43
C GLY A 275 7.88 -13.97 -24.83
N ARG A 276 6.63 -14.18 -25.29
CA ARG A 276 6.31 -14.74 -26.63
C ARG A 276 5.36 -13.80 -27.35
N SER A 277 5.60 -13.64 -28.70
CA SER A 277 4.70 -12.83 -29.52
C SER A 277 3.34 -13.52 -29.72
N ALA A 278 2.31 -12.76 -30.05
CA ALA A 278 0.98 -13.28 -30.32
C ALA A 278 1.00 -14.26 -31.52
N GLU A 279 1.73 -13.92 -32.57
CA GLU A 279 1.88 -14.74 -33.78
C GLU A 279 2.54 -16.09 -33.47
N TRP A 280 3.55 -16.09 -32.58
CA TRP A 280 4.16 -17.34 -32.11
C TRP A 280 3.14 -18.21 -31.38
N VAL A 281 2.37 -17.62 -30.45
CA VAL A 281 1.34 -18.34 -29.68
C VAL A 281 0.27 -18.92 -30.61
N VAL A 282 -0.23 -18.13 -31.57
CA VAL A 282 -1.20 -18.60 -32.60
C VAL A 282 -0.67 -19.81 -33.32
N ARG A 283 0.56 -19.76 -33.85
CA ARG A 283 1.19 -20.85 -34.57
C ARG A 283 1.33 -22.12 -33.73
N GLU A 284 1.76 -21.99 -32.46
CA GLU A 284 1.97 -23.12 -31.59
C GLU A 284 0.65 -23.77 -31.11
N VAL A 285 -0.39 -22.97 -30.86
CA VAL A 285 -1.73 -23.47 -30.53
C VAL A 285 -2.37 -24.19 -31.71
N ALA A 286 -2.24 -23.63 -32.92
CA ALA A 286 -2.81 -24.21 -34.15
C ALA A 286 -2.06 -25.44 -34.67
N HIS A 287 -0.88 -25.77 -34.11
CA HIS A 287 -0.13 -26.95 -34.55
C HIS A 287 -0.95 -28.24 -34.34
N PRO A 288 -0.99 -29.17 -35.32
CA PRO A 288 -1.77 -30.40 -35.20
C PRO A 288 -1.47 -31.20 -33.94
N ARG A 289 -2.48 -31.50 -33.16
CA ARG A 289 -2.37 -32.23 -31.86
C ARG A 289 -2.22 -33.76 -32.07
N GLY A 290 -2.72 -34.28 -33.16
CA GLY A 290 -2.91 -35.72 -33.33
C GLY A 290 -3.85 -36.27 -32.26
N SER A 291 -3.50 -37.36 -31.62
CA SER A 291 -4.26 -37.99 -30.55
C SER A 291 -4.05 -37.37 -29.15
N ARG A 292 -3.23 -36.31 -29.03
CA ARG A 292 -2.90 -35.73 -27.76
C ARG A 292 -4.06 -34.90 -27.18
N SER A 293 -4.23 -34.93 -25.85
CA SER A 293 -5.15 -34.02 -25.15
C SER A 293 -4.70 -32.56 -25.33
N LEU A 294 -5.64 -31.62 -25.18
CA LEU A 294 -5.32 -30.19 -25.20
C LEU A 294 -4.28 -29.82 -24.13
N SER A 295 -4.42 -30.34 -22.91
CA SER A 295 -3.46 -30.07 -21.83
C SER A 295 -2.07 -30.60 -22.15
N THR A 296 -1.93 -31.77 -22.75
CA THR A 296 -0.64 -32.31 -23.21
C THR A 296 -0.04 -31.46 -24.34
N HIS A 297 -0.88 -30.95 -25.25
CA HIS A 297 -0.44 -30.05 -26.30
C HIS A 297 0.07 -28.71 -25.78
N LEU A 298 -0.72 -28.05 -24.89
CA LEU A 298 -0.34 -26.77 -24.27
C LEU A 298 0.95 -26.90 -23.47
N LYS A 299 1.09 -27.97 -22.68
CA LYS A 299 2.33 -28.23 -21.94
C LYS A 299 3.53 -28.45 -22.87
N GLY A 300 3.39 -29.30 -23.89
CA GLY A 300 4.53 -29.64 -24.73
C GLY A 300 4.95 -28.54 -25.71
N ARG A 301 4.01 -27.71 -26.20
CA ARG A 301 4.27 -26.68 -27.22
C ARG A 301 4.53 -25.31 -26.62
N LEU A 302 3.78 -24.95 -25.55
CA LEU A 302 3.78 -23.61 -25.00
C LEU A 302 4.34 -23.54 -23.56
N GLY A 303 4.59 -24.70 -22.92
CA GLY A 303 5.01 -24.74 -21.52
C GLY A 303 3.90 -24.30 -20.55
N ILE A 304 2.63 -24.34 -20.99
CA ILE A 304 1.48 -24.00 -20.15
C ILE A 304 1.00 -25.27 -19.45
N ASP A 305 1.22 -25.33 -18.13
CA ASP A 305 0.76 -26.41 -17.26
C ASP A 305 0.36 -25.87 -15.87
N GLY A 306 0.05 -26.78 -14.94
CA GLY A 306 -0.28 -26.44 -13.57
C GLY A 306 -1.37 -25.37 -13.46
N VAL A 307 -1.15 -24.37 -12.60
CA VAL A 307 -2.12 -23.30 -12.34
C VAL A 307 -2.44 -22.45 -13.58
N LYS A 308 -1.48 -22.25 -14.52
CA LYS A 308 -1.76 -21.52 -15.77
C LYS A 308 -2.75 -22.25 -16.67
N ALA A 309 -2.59 -23.56 -16.83
CA ALA A 309 -3.54 -24.40 -17.57
C ALA A 309 -4.90 -24.44 -16.88
N ALA A 310 -4.91 -24.56 -15.55
CA ALA A 310 -6.13 -24.53 -14.75
C ALA A 310 -6.91 -23.22 -14.88
N LEU A 311 -6.22 -22.06 -14.91
CA LEU A 311 -6.84 -20.74 -15.13
C LEU A 311 -7.56 -20.65 -16.49
N LEU A 312 -7.00 -21.24 -17.57
CA LEU A 312 -7.67 -21.29 -18.87
C LEU A 312 -8.99 -22.09 -18.77
N HIS A 313 -8.97 -23.23 -18.09
CA HIS A 313 -10.17 -24.06 -17.91
C HIS A 313 -11.20 -23.43 -16.95
N GLU A 314 -10.76 -22.64 -16.00
CA GLU A 314 -11.63 -21.98 -15.01
C GLU A 314 -12.34 -20.76 -15.60
N LEU A 315 -11.64 -19.97 -16.42
CA LEU A 315 -12.12 -18.67 -16.88
C LEU A 315 -12.69 -18.69 -18.30
N LEU A 316 -12.40 -19.73 -19.10
CA LEU A 316 -12.85 -19.79 -20.48
C LEU A 316 -13.96 -20.81 -20.68
N PRO A 317 -14.97 -20.48 -21.50
CA PRO A 317 -15.96 -21.45 -21.92
C PRO A 317 -15.34 -22.50 -22.86
N ARG A 318 -15.98 -23.68 -22.92
CA ARG A 318 -15.47 -24.81 -23.72
C ARG A 318 -15.28 -24.48 -25.20
N GLU A 319 -16.13 -23.63 -25.73
CA GLU A 319 -16.10 -23.19 -27.13
C GLU A 319 -14.83 -22.37 -27.44
N ALA A 320 -14.41 -21.50 -26.52
CA ALA A 320 -13.16 -20.76 -26.64
C ALA A 320 -11.93 -21.67 -26.52
N MET A 321 -12.01 -22.72 -25.68
CA MET A 321 -10.95 -23.71 -25.57
C MET A 321 -10.84 -24.63 -26.80
N ALA A 322 -11.94 -24.83 -27.53
CA ALA A 322 -11.98 -25.64 -28.72
C ALA A 322 -11.51 -24.93 -29.99
N ASP A 323 -11.59 -23.60 -30.02
CA ASP A 323 -11.17 -22.75 -31.12
C ASP A 323 -9.70 -22.32 -30.95
N PRO A 324 -8.74 -22.77 -31.80
CA PRO A 324 -7.33 -22.43 -31.66
C PRO A 324 -7.03 -20.93 -31.71
N ALA A 325 -7.76 -20.15 -32.52
CA ALA A 325 -7.54 -18.71 -32.64
C ALA A 325 -8.00 -17.97 -31.37
N ARG A 326 -9.18 -18.31 -30.86
CA ARG A 326 -9.71 -17.77 -29.63
C ARG A 326 -8.84 -18.16 -28.41
N LEU A 327 -8.41 -19.42 -28.31
CA LEU A 327 -7.53 -19.90 -27.26
C LEU A 327 -6.19 -19.15 -27.27
N ALA A 328 -5.58 -18.97 -28.46
CA ALA A 328 -4.33 -18.21 -28.58
C ALA A 328 -4.49 -16.74 -28.14
N ALA A 329 -5.58 -16.10 -28.53
CA ALA A 329 -5.91 -14.74 -28.09
C ALA A 329 -6.08 -14.68 -26.54
N CYS A 330 -6.78 -15.64 -25.96
CA CYS A 330 -6.96 -15.72 -24.51
C CYS A 330 -5.66 -16.03 -23.75
N ILE A 331 -4.75 -16.83 -24.30
CA ILE A 331 -3.43 -17.03 -23.70
C ILE A 331 -2.66 -15.71 -23.57
N LYS A 332 -2.85 -14.79 -24.52
CA LYS A 332 -2.22 -13.45 -24.52
C LYS A 332 -3.00 -12.38 -23.76
N ALA A 333 -4.29 -12.60 -23.51
CA ALA A 333 -5.14 -11.66 -22.84
C ALA A 333 -6.31 -12.38 -22.12
N LEU A 334 -5.97 -13.26 -21.16
CA LEU A 334 -6.96 -14.01 -20.39
C LEU A 334 -7.75 -13.05 -19.50
N PRO A 335 -9.07 -12.91 -19.69
CA PRO A 335 -9.87 -11.99 -18.89
C PRO A 335 -10.04 -12.53 -17.46
N LEU A 336 -9.70 -11.70 -16.49
CA LEU A 336 -9.92 -11.92 -15.06
C LEU A 336 -10.87 -10.85 -14.56
N THR A 337 -12.10 -11.22 -14.26
CA THR A 337 -13.08 -10.31 -13.66
C THR A 337 -12.89 -10.25 -12.16
N VAL A 338 -12.78 -9.04 -11.61
CA VAL A 338 -12.73 -8.77 -10.18
C VAL A 338 -13.93 -7.90 -9.75
N THR A 339 -14.51 -8.21 -8.59
CA THR A 339 -15.79 -7.62 -8.15
C THR A 339 -15.70 -6.84 -6.86
N ALA A 340 -14.72 -7.12 -6.02
CA ALA A 340 -14.53 -6.38 -4.77
C ALA A 340 -13.04 -6.34 -4.38
N PRO A 341 -12.53 -5.20 -3.88
CA PRO A 341 -11.24 -5.19 -3.18
C PRO A 341 -11.38 -5.94 -1.86
N ARG A 342 -10.34 -6.66 -1.45
CA ARG A 342 -10.30 -7.29 -0.13
C ARG A 342 -10.43 -6.23 0.98
N PRO A 343 -10.99 -6.59 2.14
CA PRO A 343 -11.20 -5.68 3.27
C PRO A 343 -9.95 -4.88 3.62
N ILE A 344 -10.15 -3.63 4.07
CA ILE A 344 -9.04 -2.72 4.36
C ILE A 344 -8.07 -3.27 5.42
N ASP A 345 -8.56 -4.09 6.34
CA ASP A 345 -7.73 -4.72 7.38
C ASP A 345 -6.78 -5.80 6.82
N GLU A 346 -7.06 -6.32 5.63
CA GLU A 346 -6.20 -7.27 4.90
C GLU A 346 -5.26 -6.56 3.91
N ALA A 347 -5.49 -5.28 3.63
CA ALA A 347 -4.70 -4.51 2.67
C ALA A 347 -3.30 -4.18 3.21
N ILE A 348 -2.33 -4.02 2.32
CA ILE A 348 -0.96 -3.59 2.70
C ILE A 348 -0.97 -2.14 3.19
N SER A 349 -1.78 -1.28 2.58
CA SER A 349 -1.86 0.14 2.88
C SER A 349 -3.27 0.69 2.71
N THR A 350 -3.43 1.95 3.08
CA THR A 350 -4.70 2.69 3.02
C THR A 350 -4.57 3.84 2.02
N ALA A 351 -5.60 4.06 1.20
CA ALA A 351 -5.83 5.27 0.44
C ALA A 351 -6.89 6.13 1.14
N GLY A 352 -6.91 7.43 0.88
CA GLY A 352 -7.75 8.39 1.60
C GLY A 352 -7.09 8.87 2.89
N GLY A 353 -7.81 9.67 3.67
CA GLY A 353 -7.31 10.28 4.90
C GLY A 353 -7.49 11.78 4.94
N VAL A 354 -6.66 12.49 5.70
CA VAL A 354 -6.66 13.96 5.79
C VAL A 354 -6.26 14.55 4.46
N ARG A 355 -7.16 15.32 3.85
CA ARG A 355 -6.88 15.98 2.57
C ARG A 355 -5.78 17.01 2.72
N PHE A 356 -4.92 17.13 1.71
CA PHE A 356 -3.87 18.16 1.70
C PHE A 356 -4.46 19.57 1.71
N GLU A 357 -5.62 19.73 1.14
CA GLU A 357 -6.41 20.98 1.11
C GLU A 357 -6.91 21.42 2.52
N ALA A 358 -6.93 20.49 3.48
CA ALA A 358 -7.24 20.76 4.89
C ALA A 358 -6.01 21.18 5.71
N LEU A 359 -4.83 21.23 5.09
CA LEU A 359 -3.55 21.57 5.72
C LEU A 359 -3.00 22.88 5.16
N ASP A 360 -2.22 23.58 5.98
CA ASP A 360 -1.35 24.64 5.48
C ASP A 360 -0.11 24.06 4.78
N ASP A 361 0.75 24.93 4.25
CA ASP A 361 2.00 24.59 3.56
C ASP A 361 3.04 23.89 4.45
N ARG A 362 2.78 23.76 5.75
CA ARG A 362 3.66 23.19 6.79
C ARG A 362 3.09 21.95 7.47
N GLY A 363 1.88 21.52 7.10
CA GLY A 363 1.22 20.33 7.63
C GLY A 363 0.35 20.56 8.86
N MET A 364 0.07 21.81 9.21
CA MET A 364 -0.87 22.17 10.25
C MET A 364 -2.31 22.12 9.72
N LEU A 365 -3.23 21.55 10.49
CA LEU A 365 -4.65 21.55 10.16
C LEU A 365 -5.21 22.96 10.21
N LEU A 366 -5.84 23.41 9.12
CA LEU A 366 -6.48 24.73 9.04
C LEU A 366 -7.59 24.88 10.06
N ALA A 367 -8.35 23.81 10.30
CA ALA A 367 -9.44 23.78 11.30
C ALA A 367 -8.96 23.68 12.75
N LEU A 368 -7.70 23.31 12.98
CA LEU A 368 -7.16 23.03 14.33
C LEU A 368 -5.74 23.60 14.48
N PRO A 369 -5.58 24.90 14.74
CA PRO A 369 -4.28 25.50 14.95
C PRO A 369 -3.46 24.78 16.03
N GLY A 370 -2.16 24.53 15.75
CA GLY A 370 -1.27 23.78 16.62
C GLY A 370 -1.35 22.25 16.47
N VAL A 371 -2.22 21.73 15.60
CA VAL A 371 -2.31 20.30 15.29
C VAL A 371 -1.80 20.04 13.89
N PHE A 372 -0.82 19.16 13.77
CA PHE A 372 -0.14 18.76 12.52
C PHE A 372 -0.45 17.31 12.18
N CYS A 373 -0.37 16.93 10.90
CA CYS A 373 -0.58 15.57 10.45
C CYS A 373 0.58 15.08 9.57
N ALA A 374 0.92 13.79 9.67
CA ALA A 374 1.95 13.16 8.85
C ALA A 374 1.70 11.65 8.66
N GLY A 375 2.36 11.08 7.66
CA GLY A 375 2.34 9.64 7.41
C GLY A 375 1.13 9.19 6.59
N GLU A 376 0.78 7.91 6.76
CA GLU A 376 -0.29 7.24 6.01
C GLU A 376 -1.70 7.75 6.37
N MET A 377 -1.85 8.58 7.40
CA MET A 377 -3.14 9.21 7.69
C MET A 377 -3.49 10.37 6.73
N LEU A 378 -2.54 10.86 5.94
CA LEU A 378 -2.76 11.85 4.89
C LEU A 378 -3.39 11.20 3.65
N ASP A 379 -4.16 11.97 2.87
CA ASP A 379 -4.85 11.50 1.67
C ASP A 379 -3.88 11.30 0.50
N TRP A 380 -3.18 10.18 0.49
CA TRP A 380 -2.32 9.74 -0.62
C TRP A 380 -2.21 8.22 -0.64
N GLU A 381 -1.81 7.69 -1.79
CA GLU A 381 -1.44 6.29 -1.94
C GLU A 381 -0.25 6.14 -2.90
N ALA A 382 0.42 5.00 -2.85
CA ALA A 382 1.49 4.63 -3.77
C ALA A 382 1.57 3.11 -3.88
N PRO A 383 2.13 2.56 -4.98
CA PRO A 383 2.37 1.12 -5.09
C PRO A 383 3.37 0.65 -4.04
N THR A 384 3.43 -0.68 -3.83
CA THR A 384 4.53 -1.29 -3.08
C THR A 384 5.86 -1.08 -3.83
N GLY A 385 6.98 -1.04 -3.10
CA GLY A 385 8.29 -0.83 -3.73
C GLY A 385 9.18 0.18 -2.99
N GLY A 386 8.84 0.50 -1.73
CA GLY A 386 9.56 1.47 -0.90
C GLY A 386 8.95 2.88 -0.92
N TYR A 387 8.02 3.16 -1.83
CA TYR A 387 7.36 4.46 -1.96
C TYR A 387 6.57 4.86 -0.71
N LEU A 388 5.83 3.90 -0.12
CA LEU A 388 5.02 4.13 1.07
C LEU A 388 5.86 4.56 2.28
N LEU A 389 6.98 3.88 2.55
CA LEU A 389 7.87 4.23 3.64
C LEU A 389 8.56 5.58 3.38
N THR A 390 9.03 5.80 2.14
CA THR A 390 9.68 7.07 1.78
C THR A 390 8.75 8.26 2.01
N ALA A 391 7.51 8.24 1.51
CA ALA A 391 6.57 9.33 1.71
C ALA A 391 6.13 9.49 3.17
N SER A 392 5.93 8.38 3.89
CA SER A 392 5.60 8.45 5.33
C SER A 392 6.71 9.10 6.15
N LEU A 393 7.97 8.78 5.87
CA LEU A 393 9.12 9.37 6.55
C LEU A 393 9.33 10.83 6.12
N ALA A 394 9.19 11.13 4.83
CA ALA A 394 9.30 12.48 4.27
C ALA A 394 8.25 13.43 4.86
N SER A 395 6.99 12.98 4.94
CA SER A 395 5.91 13.78 5.57
C SER A 395 6.15 14.02 7.05
N GLY A 396 6.75 13.03 7.76
CA GLY A 396 7.16 13.21 9.15
C GLY A 396 8.25 14.28 9.32
N VAL A 397 9.24 14.34 8.41
CA VAL A 397 10.26 15.40 8.39
C VAL A 397 9.61 16.74 8.09
N TRP A 398 8.78 16.81 7.06
CA TRP A 398 8.08 18.02 6.63
C TRP A 398 7.23 18.62 7.75
N ALA A 399 6.32 17.84 8.34
CA ALA A 399 5.44 18.29 9.42
C ALA A 399 6.22 18.59 10.71
N GLY A 400 7.33 17.87 10.98
CA GLY A 400 8.23 18.15 12.10
C GLY A 400 8.87 19.54 12.00
N HIS A 401 9.33 19.92 10.83
CA HIS A 401 9.85 21.28 10.58
C HIS A 401 8.74 22.34 10.64
N GLY A 402 7.54 22.04 10.15
CA GLY A 402 6.39 22.93 10.24
C GLY A 402 6.02 23.22 11.70
N LEU A 403 5.95 22.17 12.52
CA LEU A 403 5.67 22.29 13.94
C LEU A 403 6.78 23.05 14.69
N LEU A 404 8.06 22.80 14.37
CA LEU A 404 9.17 23.54 14.94
C LEU A 404 9.06 25.04 14.64
N HIS A 405 8.74 25.41 13.41
CA HIS A 405 8.52 26.80 13.05
C HIS A 405 7.34 27.41 13.83
N TYR A 406 6.23 26.69 13.96
CA TYR A 406 5.07 27.14 14.76
C TYR A 406 5.43 27.42 16.21
N LEU A 407 6.22 26.55 16.85
CA LEU A 407 6.68 26.74 18.23
C LEU A 407 7.61 27.95 18.38
N THR A 408 8.51 28.19 17.40
CA THR A 408 9.45 29.30 17.44
C THR A 408 8.79 30.65 17.19
N ALA A 409 7.75 30.70 16.38
CA ALA A 409 6.98 31.92 16.10
C ALA A 409 6.09 32.39 17.28
N ARG A 410 5.90 31.54 18.30
CA ARG A 410 5.08 31.82 19.48
C ARG A 410 5.89 32.14 20.75
N ARG A 411 7.20 32.02 20.68
CA ARG A 411 8.15 32.48 21.70
C ARG A 411 8.49 33.94 21.51
#